data_a44ae7715655eeefd26e35b7adaaa976
#
_entry.id   a44ae7715655eeefd26e35b7adaaa976
#
_cell.length_a   1.000
_cell.length_b   1.000
_cell.length_c   1.000
_cell.angle_alpha   90.00
_cell.angle_beta   90.00
_cell.angle_gamma   90.00
#
_symmetry.space_group_name_H-M   'P 1'
#
loop_
_entity.id
_entity.type
_entity.pdbx_description
1 polymer ?
#
loop_
_entity_poly.entity_id
_entity_poly.type
_entity_poly.pdbx_seq_one_letter_code
_entity_poly.pdbx_strand_id
1 'polypeptide(L)'
;MKKLFSIIIALAVTFTVKAQWVNNPATNTFLANTSTDAGEIYIATCPNGDTYLQWSSFVGGNGWAPTLQRINSLGEPQWDNDGVHPSYHQMASWSQGFAMAATSDGAVVTCFATEAGHTVATKINPDGSYAWGEQGITLFDGYGESRTELLAGDDGGVWALGTSVDLGNIYVCYIEANGTLNPTITISDDSGKLCMFGLMVPAPNNNVFVVYEKEQWAYTYFYEKDIRVVGYSKDGTQISDDVQLMSPLTISGSYTHYVVPDGLGGAYVYIWHPAGQGGSFNTYVFHFNQNGASTILDLNGIPVHLTDPANFYLDAYATVDPVSHDLIIAYRQTDEQFQSESRVYVNRFNETGERLWNEGIVVVEENGQTHSDILIDAFEYGDGYTVFYTEGDGYYSTVKAMGINDNGTQIWNTTMSSNSYPRTMCRNTCGYLEGQNIMAWVNVSSGGLYGQNIGLNGEMGEITPPTPPTPCYPPTNFEGEAYYNPETQISAAILSWTAPDPLPLHYNLYCEETKEIIEIDAEYTSYYIEREPGDYIFKLTAWYEDCESDFAHSPNGENYLIIEIPSHESVAEIEYDEIVNIVEIYNINGQLTNTSNINDLNQGVYIIKGVTESGKMVVRKIIR
;
A
#
# COMPACT_ATOMS: atom_id res chain seq x y z
N MET A 1 57.02 -24.76 -47.52
CA MET A 1 55.65 -25.09 -47.16
C MET A 1 55.51 -25.01 -45.63
N LYS A 2 55.07 -23.87 -45.11
CA LYS A 2 54.84 -23.68 -43.70
C LYS A 2 53.35 -23.92 -43.49
N LYS A 3 53.01 -24.95 -42.71
CA LYS A 3 51.63 -25.20 -42.29
C LYS A 3 51.27 -24.25 -41.11
N LEU A 4 50.33 -23.36 -41.34
CA LEU A 4 49.73 -22.51 -40.35
C LEU A 4 48.66 -23.37 -39.59
N PHE A 5 48.88 -23.64 -38.32
CA PHE A 5 47.87 -24.21 -37.45
C PHE A 5 47.04 -23.06 -36.86
N SER A 6 45.81 -22.91 -37.32
CA SER A 6 44.84 -22.02 -36.69
C SER A 6 44.21 -22.73 -35.49
N ILE A 7 44.54 -22.29 -34.30
CA ILE A 7 43.83 -22.70 -33.06
C ILE A 7 42.58 -21.84 -32.98
N ILE A 8 41.42 -22.43 -33.20
CA ILE A 8 40.12 -21.83 -32.88
C ILE A 8 39.89 -22.08 -31.39
N ILE A 9 40.07 -21.06 -30.57
CA ILE A 9 39.61 -21.05 -29.18
C ILE A 9 38.11 -20.80 -29.24
N ALA A 10 37.31 -21.88 -29.07
CA ALA A 10 35.90 -21.75 -28.82
C ALA A 10 35.74 -21.22 -27.38
N LEU A 11 35.40 -19.94 -27.28
CA LEU A 11 34.94 -19.35 -26.03
C LEU A 11 33.55 -19.99 -25.73
N ALA A 12 33.52 -21.01 -24.89
CA ALA A 12 32.26 -21.49 -24.33
C ALA A 12 31.78 -20.40 -23.34
N VAL A 13 30.93 -19.50 -23.80
CA VAL A 13 30.13 -18.66 -22.93
C VAL A 13 29.11 -19.60 -22.28
N THR A 14 29.40 -20.05 -21.08
CA THR A 14 28.41 -20.70 -20.26
C THR A 14 27.40 -19.62 -19.87
N PHE A 15 26.30 -19.54 -20.59
CA PHE A 15 25.11 -18.89 -20.08
C PHE A 15 24.67 -19.74 -18.89
N THR A 16 24.95 -19.30 -17.69
CA THR A 16 24.23 -19.77 -16.52
C THR A 16 22.79 -19.26 -16.71
N VAL A 17 21.91 -20.12 -17.16
CA VAL A 17 20.47 -19.85 -17.10
C VAL A 17 20.18 -19.73 -15.61
N LYS A 18 20.01 -18.52 -15.11
CA LYS A 18 19.52 -18.29 -13.77
C LYS A 18 18.08 -18.81 -13.70
N ALA A 19 17.67 -19.30 -12.55
CA ALA A 19 16.33 -19.83 -12.36
C ALA A 19 15.33 -18.68 -12.52
N GLN A 20 14.48 -18.78 -13.52
CA GLN A 20 13.27 -17.95 -13.65
C GLN A 20 12.12 -18.63 -12.92
N TRP A 21 11.07 -17.88 -12.60
CA TRP A 21 9.85 -18.45 -12.08
C TRP A 21 9.38 -19.61 -12.95
N VAL A 22 9.16 -20.78 -12.33
CA VAL A 22 8.64 -21.94 -13.05
C VAL A 22 7.12 -21.88 -13.10
N ASN A 23 6.53 -22.35 -14.22
CA ASN A 23 5.08 -22.42 -14.38
C ASN A 23 4.50 -23.80 -14.07
N ASN A 24 5.26 -24.68 -13.40
CA ASN A 24 4.87 -26.06 -13.11
C ASN A 24 4.75 -26.27 -11.60
N PRO A 25 3.55 -26.54 -11.05
CA PRO A 25 3.34 -26.72 -9.62
C PRO A 25 4.04 -27.95 -9.02
N ALA A 26 4.51 -28.90 -9.85
CA ALA A 26 5.28 -30.05 -9.38
C ALA A 26 6.78 -29.73 -9.16
N THR A 27 7.26 -28.60 -9.70
CA THR A 27 8.66 -28.14 -9.57
C THR A 27 8.65 -26.67 -9.23
N ASN A 28 8.91 -26.32 -7.97
CA ASN A 28 8.92 -24.94 -7.54
C ASN A 28 10.28 -24.27 -7.76
N THR A 29 10.32 -22.95 -7.84
CA THR A 29 11.54 -22.18 -8.03
C THR A 29 12.41 -22.26 -6.78
N PHE A 30 13.65 -22.69 -6.93
CA PHE A 30 14.64 -22.71 -5.85
C PHE A 30 15.23 -21.31 -5.67
N LEU A 31 15.21 -20.77 -4.44
CA LEU A 31 15.62 -19.40 -4.13
C LEU A 31 16.91 -19.34 -3.31
N ALA A 32 17.10 -20.29 -2.37
CA ALA A 32 18.31 -20.33 -1.55
C ALA A 32 18.51 -21.71 -0.88
N ASN A 33 19.74 -21.97 -0.48
CA ASN A 33 20.04 -23.06 0.43
C ASN A 33 19.57 -22.70 1.86
N THR A 34 18.98 -23.67 2.56
CA THR A 34 18.67 -23.52 3.98
C THR A 34 18.61 -24.88 4.66
N SER A 35 18.72 -24.90 5.98
CA SER A 35 18.56 -26.12 6.77
C SER A 35 17.09 -26.54 6.82
N THR A 36 16.84 -27.79 7.21
CA THR A 36 15.50 -28.32 7.46
C THR A 36 14.80 -27.65 8.64
N ASP A 37 15.57 -27.08 9.56
CA ASP A 37 15.09 -26.41 10.78
C ASP A 37 14.88 -24.90 10.60
N ALA A 38 15.07 -24.39 9.38
CA ALA A 38 14.83 -22.98 9.11
C ALA A 38 13.37 -22.60 9.39
N GLY A 39 13.18 -21.52 10.10
CA GLY A 39 11.89 -21.01 10.51
C GLY A 39 11.70 -19.53 10.17
N GLU A 40 10.48 -19.07 10.33
CA GLU A 40 10.09 -17.66 10.22
C GLU A 40 10.61 -16.96 8.97
N ILE A 41 9.91 -17.15 7.85
CA ILE A 41 10.26 -16.52 6.59
C ILE A 41 9.47 -15.21 6.45
N TYR A 42 10.18 -14.13 6.14
CA TYR A 42 9.61 -12.81 5.83
C TYR A 42 9.98 -12.39 4.42
N ILE A 43 9.09 -11.64 3.79
CA ILE A 43 9.28 -11.06 2.45
C ILE A 43 9.12 -9.54 2.56
N ALA A 44 10.01 -8.78 1.93
CA ALA A 44 9.90 -7.34 1.78
C ALA A 44 10.34 -6.91 0.39
N THR A 45 9.61 -6.00 -0.22
CA THR A 45 9.83 -5.53 -1.60
C THR A 45 10.25 -4.07 -1.59
N CYS A 46 11.27 -3.75 -2.37
CA CYS A 46 11.70 -2.38 -2.62
C CYS A 46 10.86 -1.73 -3.72
N PRO A 47 10.75 -0.40 -3.75
CA PRO A 47 10.04 0.32 -4.81
C PRO A 47 10.58 0.06 -6.23
N ASN A 48 11.83 -0.38 -6.35
CA ASN A 48 12.46 -0.74 -7.65
C ASN A 48 12.16 -2.16 -8.13
N GLY A 49 11.30 -2.90 -7.41
CA GLY A 49 10.90 -4.25 -7.78
C GLY A 49 11.77 -5.38 -7.24
N ASP A 50 12.89 -5.10 -6.58
CA ASP A 50 13.68 -6.13 -5.92
C ASP A 50 12.99 -6.61 -4.65
N THR A 51 13.01 -7.92 -4.43
CA THR A 51 12.38 -8.55 -3.28
C THR A 51 13.44 -9.21 -2.39
N TYR A 52 13.36 -8.94 -1.10
CA TYR A 52 14.20 -9.56 -0.08
C TYR A 52 13.42 -10.63 0.67
N LEU A 53 14.09 -11.76 0.89
CA LEU A 53 13.63 -12.88 1.68
C LEU A 53 14.54 -13.00 2.89
N GLN A 54 13.97 -13.14 4.08
CA GLN A 54 14.72 -13.35 5.32
C GLN A 54 14.18 -14.58 6.05
N TRP A 55 15.09 -15.39 6.56
CA TRP A 55 14.76 -16.55 7.38
C TRP A 55 15.81 -16.77 8.46
N SER A 56 15.48 -17.52 9.51
CA SER A 56 16.47 -17.98 10.49
C SER A 56 17.15 -19.24 10.00
N SER A 57 18.48 -19.29 10.05
CA SER A 57 19.30 -20.45 9.71
C SER A 57 20.10 -20.92 10.93
N PHE A 58 20.27 -22.26 11.05
CA PHE A 58 21.19 -22.82 12.02
C PHE A 58 22.63 -22.73 11.47
N VAL A 59 23.47 -21.97 12.16
CA VAL A 59 24.87 -21.69 11.74
C VAL A 59 25.93 -22.53 12.46
N GLY A 60 25.50 -23.52 13.24
CA GLY A 60 26.38 -24.44 13.98
C GLY A 60 26.60 -24.03 15.44
N GLY A 61 27.11 -24.93 16.24
CA GLY A 61 27.50 -24.68 17.65
C GLY A 61 26.37 -24.45 18.65
N ASN A 62 25.15 -24.35 18.32
CA ASN A 62 23.89 -23.98 18.98
C ASN A 62 23.37 -22.60 18.59
N GLY A 63 23.97 -21.95 17.59
CA GLY A 63 23.61 -20.60 17.17
C GLY A 63 22.66 -20.56 15.97
N TRP A 64 21.77 -19.61 16.00
CA TRP A 64 20.90 -19.23 14.89
C TRP A 64 21.31 -17.86 14.38
N ALA A 65 21.16 -17.63 13.08
CA ALA A 65 21.40 -16.32 12.51
C ALA A 65 20.31 -16.01 11.46
N PRO A 66 19.92 -14.73 11.31
CA PRO A 66 19.15 -14.33 10.18
C PRO A 66 19.97 -14.53 8.90
N THR A 67 19.33 -14.93 7.84
CA THR A 67 19.92 -15.08 6.51
C THR A 67 19.01 -14.39 5.52
N LEU A 68 19.60 -13.68 4.56
CA LEU A 68 18.92 -12.90 3.54
C LEU A 68 19.20 -13.44 2.15
N GLN A 69 18.23 -13.39 1.27
CA GLN A 69 18.40 -13.52 -0.18
C GLN A 69 17.68 -12.40 -0.87
N ARG A 70 18.26 -11.87 -1.94
CA ARG A 70 17.64 -10.92 -2.84
C ARG A 70 17.26 -11.61 -4.13
N ILE A 71 16.04 -11.42 -4.58
CA ILE A 71 15.56 -11.90 -5.88
C ILE A 71 15.06 -10.70 -6.71
N ASN A 72 15.16 -10.80 -8.03
CA ASN A 72 14.51 -9.85 -8.93
C ASN A 72 13.07 -10.30 -9.25
N SER A 73 12.32 -9.50 -10.02
CA SER A 73 10.94 -9.80 -10.42
C SER A 73 10.79 -11.10 -11.20
N LEU A 74 11.85 -11.60 -11.83
CA LEU A 74 11.88 -12.88 -12.54
C LEU A 74 12.12 -14.08 -11.61
N GLY A 75 12.31 -13.87 -10.29
CA GLY A 75 12.62 -14.92 -9.33
C GLY A 75 14.07 -15.39 -9.34
N GLU A 76 14.96 -14.64 -9.99
CA GLU A 76 16.38 -14.97 -10.03
C GLU A 76 17.08 -14.51 -8.75
N PRO A 77 17.73 -15.42 -7.99
CA PRO A 77 18.61 -15.03 -6.89
C PRO A 77 19.72 -14.08 -7.33
N GLN A 78 19.88 -12.97 -6.61
CA GLN A 78 20.87 -11.94 -6.93
C GLN A 78 22.19 -12.12 -6.16
N TRP A 79 22.16 -12.90 -5.09
CA TRP A 79 23.32 -13.29 -4.29
C TRP A 79 23.61 -14.79 -4.45
N ASP A 80 24.68 -15.27 -3.85
CA ASP A 80 24.99 -16.70 -3.82
C ASP A 80 23.85 -17.50 -3.17
N ASN A 81 23.76 -18.78 -3.49
CA ASN A 81 22.67 -19.64 -3.00
C ASN A 81 22.60 -19.75 -1.48
N ASP A 82 23.70 -19.51 -0.78
CA ASP A 82 23.74 -19.51 0.69
C ASP A 82 23.23 -18.20 1.31
N GLY A 83 22.95 -17.21 0.46
CA GLY A 83 22.47 -15.89 0.88
C GLY A 83 23.56 -15.06 1.58
N VAL A 84 23.11 -14.02 2.28
CA VAL A 84 23.96 -13.12 3.08
C VAL A 84 23.55 -13.19 4.54
N HIS A 85 24.51 -13.39 5.44
CA HIS A 85 24.31 -13.22 6.88
C HIS A 85 24.48 -11.74 7.21
N PRO A 86 23.44 -11.04 7.68
CA PRO A 86 23.49 -9.58 7.84
C PRO A 86 24.39 -9.13 8.99
N SER A 87 24.78 -10.04 9.90
CA SER A 87 25.67 -9.77 11.01
C SER A 87 26.44 -11.04 11.39
N TYR A 88 27.62 -10.87 12.01
CA TYR A 88 28.34 -12.00 12.64
C TYR A 88 27.74 -12.41 14.00
N HIS A 89 26.83 -11.61 14.57
CA HIS A 89 26.16 -11.95 15.81
C HIS A 89 25.15 -13.09 15.60
N GLN A 90 25.07 -13.97 16.58
CA GLN A 90 24.04 -14.98 16.62
C GLN A 90 22.76 -14.43 17.28
N MET A 91 21.62 -14.95 16.87
CA MET A 91 20.34 -14.64 17.51
C MET A 91 20.30 -15.25 18.92
N ALA A 92 19.64 -14.56 19.84
CA ALA A 92 19.44 -15.04 21.21
C ALA A 92 18.65 -16.37 21.24
N SER A 93 17.67 -16.51 20.33
CA SER A 93 16.86 -17.71 20.16
C SER A 93 16.30 -17.77 18.74
N TRP A 94 15.99 -18.96 18.24
CA TRP A 94 15.27 -19.13 16.97
C TRP A 94 13.82 -18.63 17.03
N SER A 95 13.25 -18.60 18.24
CA SER A 95 11.84 -18.18 18.47
C SER A 95 11.70 -16.70 18.78
N GLN A 96 12.80 -15.98 18.91
CA GLN A 96 12.79 -14.52 19.06
C GLN A 96 12.70 -13.91 17.67
N GLY A 97 11.60 -13.22 17.41
CA GLY A 97 11.34 -12.62 16.12
C GLY A 97 12.49 -11.72 15.66
N PHE A 98 12.72 -11.71 14.40
CA PHE A 98 13.54 -10.71 13.72
C PHE A 98 12.62 -9.91 12.80
N ALA A 99 13.01 -8.68 12.53
CA ALA A 99 12.29 -7.81 11.64
C ALA A 99 13.11 -7.49 10.40
N MET A 100 12.44 -7.18 9.31
CA MET A 100 13.03 -6.78 8.04
C MET A 100 12.22 -5.64 7.43
N ALA A 101 12.92 -4.65 6.86
CA ALA A 101 12.30 -3.59 6.06
C ALA A 101 13.14 -3.31 4.81
N ALA A 102 12.51 -3.32 3.65
CA ALA A 102 13.11 -2.87 2.40
C ALA A 102 13.03 -1.34 2.34
N THR A 103 14.15 -0.67 2.06
CA THR A 103 14.25 0.79 2.09
C THR A 103 14.14 1.41 0.71
N SER A 104 13.75 2.68 0.64
CA SER A 104 13.53 3.41 -0.62
C SER A 104 14.78 3.56 -1.49
N ASP A 105 15.98 3.40 -0.92
CA ASP A 105 17.25 3.38 -1.64
C ASP A 105 17.63 1.99 -2.19
N GLY A 106 16.72 1.02 -2.10
CA GLY A 106 16.88 -0.33 -2.64
C GLY A 106 17.65 -1.29 -1.74
N ALA A 107 18.04 -0.89 -0.53
CA ALA A 107 18.69 -1.72 0.47
C ALA A 107 17.66 -2.44 1.37
N VAL A 108 18.14 -3.34 2.23
CA VAL A 108 17.33 -3.98 3.26
C VAL A 108 17.93 -3.76 4.63
N VAL A 109 17.10 -3.43 5.61
CA VAL A 109 17.47 -3.39 7.02
C VAL A 109 16.87 -4.61 7.71
N THR A 110 17.67 -5.28 8.53
CA THR A 110 17.21 -6.34 9.44
C THR A 110 17.55 -5.99 10.87
N CYS A 111 16.71 -6.42 11.79
CA CYS A 111 16.87 -6.19 13.22
C CYS A 111 16.55 -7.47 14.00
N PHE A 112 17.36 -7.80 15.02
CA PHE A 112 17.17 -8.98 15.84
C PHE A 112 17.84 -8.84 17.20
N ALA A 113 17.37 -9.63 18.19
CA ALA A 113 18.02 -9.74 19.48
C ALA A 113 19.20 -10.72 19.40
N THR A 114 20.38 -10.31 19.89
CA THR A 114 21.60 -11.13 19.93
C THR A 114 21.67 -11.97 21.20
N GLU A 115 22.46 -13.05 21.17
CA GLU A 115 22.76 -13.87 22.36
C GLU A 115 23.43 -13.10 23.53
N ALA A 116 24.00 -11.93 23.24
CA ALA A 116 24.56 -11.02 24.24
C ALA A 116 23.48 -10.14 24.90
N GLY A 117 22.22 -10.24 24.53
CA GLY A 117 21.11 -9.47 25.08
C GLY A 117 20.97 -8.05 24.51
N HIS A 118 21.54 -7.80 23.34
CA HIS A 118 21.40 -6.51 22.64
C HIS A 118 20.49 -6.66 21.43
N THR A 119 19.73 -5.63 21.11
CA THR A 119 19.02 -5.53 19.82
C THR A 119 19.92 -4.82 18.82
N VAL A 120 20.21 -5.47 17.69
CA VAL A 120 21.11 -4.96 16.64
C VAL A 120 20.34 -4.81 15.32
N ALA A 121 20.55 -3.69 14.64
CA ALA A 121 20.10 -3.48 13.27
C ALA A 121 21.27 -3.41 12.30
N THR A 122 21.09 -3.98 11.12
CA THR A 122 22.11 -3.99 10.04
C THR A 122 21.46 -3.62 8.73
N LYS A 123 22.12 -2.81 7.90
CA LYS A 123 21.67 -2.46 6.56
C LYS A 123 22.58 -3.12 5.52
N ILE A 124 21.97 -3.89 4.60
CA ILE A 124 22.64 -4.58 3.51
C ILE A 124 22.28 -3.91 2.20
N ASN A 125 23.29 -3.50 1.45
CA ASN A 125 23.13 -2.91 0.13
C ASN A 125 22.69 -3.97 -0.91
N PRO A 126 22.14 -3.55 -2.07
CA PRO A 126 21.76 -4.48 -3.13
C PRO A 126 22.86 -5.41 -3.63
N ASP A 127 24.14 -5.03 -3.50
CA ASP A 127 25.30 -5.85 -3.84
C ASP A 127 25.73 -6.84 -2.74
N GLY A 128 25.02 -6.88 -1.61
CA GLY A 128 25.33 -7.73 -0.46
C GLY A 128 26.34 -7.13 0.52
N SER A 129 26.84 -5.91 0.29
CA SER A 129 27.78 -5.24 1.20
C SER A 129 27.08 -4.60 2.41
N TYR A 130 27.82 -4.45 3.52
CA TYR A 130 27.29 -3.90 4.76
C TYR A 130 27.37 -2.37 4.77
N ALA A 131 26.22 -1.69 4.67
CA ALA A 131 26.15 -0.23 4.70
C ALA A 131 26.54 0.36 6.07
N TRP A 132 26.18 -0.32 7.16
CA TRP A 132 26.46 0.10 8.55
C TRP A 132 27.57 -0.73 9.22
N GLY A 133 28.34 -1.50 8.43
CA GLY A 133 29.38 -2.42 8.90
C GLY A 133 28.83 -3.76 9.39
N GLU A 134 29.72 -4.76 9.46
CA GLU A 134 29.37 -6.15 9.80
C GLU A 134 28.85 -6.33 11.24
N GLN A 135 29.15 -5.39 12.14
CA GLN A 135 28.66 -5.42 13.52
C GLN A 135 27.25 -4.87 13.65
N GLY A 136 26.82 -4.08 12.65
CA GLY A 136 25.56 -3.35 12.74
C GLY A 136 25.57 -2.26 13.81
N ILE A 137 24.40 -1.79 14.16
CA ILE A 137 24.15 -0.72 15.12
C ILE A 137 23.39 -1.31 16.31
N THR A 138 23.91 -1.16 17.52
CA THR A 138 23.17 -1.51 18.73
C THR A 138 22.08 -0.48 18.97
N LEU A 139 20.83 -0.91 19.00
CA LEU A 139 19.66 -0.06 19.19
C LEU A 139 19.29 0.05 20.67
N PHE A 140 19.15 -1.08 21.33
CA PHE A 140 18.68 -1.17 22.72
C PHE A 140 19.58 -2.14 23.50
N ASP A 141 20.09 -1.67 24.65
CA ASP A 141 20.96 -2.43 25.52
C ASP A 141 20.21 -3.10 26.67
N GLY A 142 20.54 -4.36 26.94
CA GLY A 142 20.10 -5.06 28.14
C GLY A 142 18.65 -5.53 28.13
N TYR A 143 18.05 -5.64 26.97
CA TYR A 143 16.67 -6.11 26.79
C TYR A 143 16.69 -7.44 26.04
N GLY A 144 17.01 -8.52 26.76
CA GLY A 144 16.85 -9.88 26.25
C GLY A 144 15.38 -10.19 25.97
N GLU A 145 15.11 -10.94 24.92
CA GLU A 145 13.78 -11.47 24.56
C GLU A 145 12.75 -10.42 24.10
N SER A 146 13.16 -9.50 23.26
CA SER A 146 12.22 -8.51 22.73
C SER A 146 11.69 -8.88 21.36
N ARG A 147 10.38 -8.70 21.16
CA ARG A 147 9.82 -8.58 19.82
C ARG A 147 10.41 -7.33 19.18
N THR A 148 10.95 -7.47 17.99
CA THR A 148 11.49 -6.37 17.19
C THR A 148 10.62 -6.12 15.99
N GLU A 149 10.49 -4.85 15.59
CA GLU A 149 9.79 -4.43 14.38
C GLU A 149 10.62 -3.39 13.64
N LEU A 150 10.48 -3.33 12.33
CA LEU A 150 11.07 -2.33 11.46
C LEU A 150 10.01 -1.76 10.51
N LEU A 151 10.07 -0.46 10.29
CA LEU A 151 9.20 0.23 9.33
C LEU A 151 10.06 1.16 8.48
N ALA A 152 10.06 0.99 7.16
CA ALA A 152 10.82 1.84 6.24
C ALA A 152 10.28 3.27 6.21
N GLY A 153 11.20 4.22 6.17
CA GLY A 153 10.93 5.63 5.88
C GLY A 153 11.14 5.95 4.40
N ASP A 154 10.59 7.06 3.95
CA ASP A 154 10.67 7.50 2.53
C ASP A 154 12.06 8.00 2.13
N ASP A 155 12.93 8.29 3.11
CA ASP A 155 14.26 8.88 2.94
C ASP A 155 15.40 7.86 3.04
N GLY A 156 15.09 6.55 2.98
CA GLY A 156 16.06 5.46 3.09
C GLY A 156 16.47 5.13 4.53
N GLY A 157 15.90 5.82 5.53
CA GLY A 157 15.98 5.47 6.93
C GLY A 157 14.90 4.47 7.35
N VAL A 158 14.89 4.08 8.62
CA VAL A 158 13.92 3.15 9.18
C VAL A 158 13.56 3.49 10.62
N TRP A 159 12.32 3.29 10.99
CA TRP A 159 11.90 3.16 12.38
C TRP A 159 12.22 1.75 12.88
N ALA A 160 12.71 1.67 14.09
CA ALA A 160 12.96 0.41 14.79
C ALA A 160 12.24 0.42 16.14
N LEU A 161 11.62 -0.70 16.47
CA LEU A 161 10.92 -0.90 17.73
C LEU A 161 11.44 -2.16 18.42
N GLY A 162 11.60 -2.10 19.74
CA GLY A 162 11.85 -3.25 20.60
C GLY A 162 10.95 -3.21 21.82
N THR A 163 10.45 -4.38 22.25
CA THR A 163 9.64 -4.53 23.47
C THR A 163 10.48 -5.24 24.53
N SER A 164 10.66 -4.63 25.70
CA SER A 164 11.28 -5.30 26.84
C SER A 164 10.22 -6.02 27.66
N VAL A 165 10.27 -7.34 27.64
CA VAL A 165 9.33 -8.18 28.42
C VAL A 165 9.54 -7.98 29.93
N ASP A 166 10.79 -7.88 30.38
CA ASP A 166 11.12 -7.76 31.80
C ASP A 166 10.70 -6.42 32.42
N LEU A 167 10.76 -5.34 31.63
CA LEU A 167 10.43 -3.98 32.09
C LEU A 167 9.02 -3.55 31.71
N GLY A 168 8.37 -4.27 30.78
CA GLY A 168 7.06 -3.90 30.27
C GLY A 168 7.04 -2.55 29.56
N ASN A 169 8.10 -2.22 28.82
CA ASN A 169 8.25 -0.98 28.09
C ASN A 169 8.50 -1.26 26.60
N ILE A 170 8.12 -0.30 25.78
CA ILE A 170 8.41 -0.29 24.34
C ILE A 170 9.41 0.83 24.08
N TYR A 171 10.44 0.51 23.30
CA TYR A 171 11.46 1.44 22.85
C TYR A 171 11.34 1.61 21.34
N VAL A 172 11.37 2.86 20.88
CA VAL A 172 11.25 3.21 19.47
C VAL A 172 12.34 4.24 19.13
N CYS A 173 13.01 4.06 18.00
CA CYS A 173 13.94 5.07 17.48
C CYS A 173 13.90 5.11 15.95
N TYR A 174 14.25 6.25 15.37
CA TYR A 174 14.50 6.36 13.95
C TYR A 174 16.00 6.21 13.68
N ILE A 175 16.35 5.45 12.65
CA ILE A 175 17.70 5.27 12.16
C ILE A 175 17.77 5.95 10.80
N GLU A 176 18.56 7.01 10.68
CA GLU A 176 18.77 7.69 9.40
C GLU A 176 19.45 6.75 8.39
N ALA A 177 19.31 7.02 7.10
CA ALA A 177 19.87 6.19 6.02
C ALA A 177 21.37 5.88 6.19
N ASN A 178 22.12 6.80 6.81
CA ASN A 178 23.56 6.66 7.09
C ASN A 178 23.88 5.91 8.38
N GLY A 179 22.87 5.42 9.12
CA GLY A 179 23.04 4.71 10.38
C GLY A 179 23.08 5.59 11.64
N THR A 180 22.82 6.89 11.52
CA THR A 180 22.75 7.76 12.72
C THR A 180 21.45 7.48 13.47
N LEU A 181 21.54 7.25 14.78
CA LEU A 181 20.37 7.06 15.64
C LEU A 181 19.78 8.40 16.09
N ASN A 182 18.48 8.55 15.96
CA ASN A 182 17.73 9.62 16.59
C ASN A 182 17.41 9.27 18.05
N PRO A 183 16.90 10.21 18.87
CA PRO A 183 16.58 9.94 20.27
C PRO A 183 15.62 8.77 20.44
N THR A 184 15.92 7.89 21.40
CA THR A 184 15.04 6.77 21.75
C THR A 184 13.82 7.27 22.52
N ILE A 185 12.64 6.89 22.02
CA ILE A 185 11.35 7.10 22.66
C ILE A 185 11.08 5.90 23.57
N THR A 186 10.56 6.15 24.78
CA THR A 186 10.13 5.10 25.68
C THR A 186 8.63 5.21 25.92
N ILE A 187 7.88 4.16 25.60
CA ILE A 187 6.46 4.03 25.94
C ILE A 187 6.36 3.16 27.18
N SER A 188 5.88 3.75 28.28
CA SER A 188 5.76 3.11 29.59
C SER A 188 4.49 3.57 30.30
N ASP A 189 4.06 2.85 31.33
CA ASP A 189 2.91 3.23 32.13
C ASP A 189 3.28 3.46 33.61
N ASP A 190 3.06 4.67 34.10
CA ASP A 190 3.33 5.07 35.48
C ASP A 190 2.44 4.35 36.53
N SER A 191 1.32 3.75 36.10
CA SER A 191 0.44 2.98 37.00
C SER A 191 0.92 1.55 37.25
N GLY A 192 2.00 1.12 36.58
CA GLY A 192 2.59 -0.21 36.71
C GLY A 192 1.98 -1.28 35.81
N LYS A 193 1.19 -0.90 34.81
CA LYS A 193 0.78 -1.79 33.72
C LYS A 193 1.96 -1.96 32.74
N LEU A 194 1.99 -3.08 32.03
CA LEU A 194 2.99 -3.36 31.02
C LEU A 194 2.54 -2.79 29.69
N CYS A 195 3.47 -2.16 28.94
CA CYS A 195 3.29 -1.77 27.54
C CYS A 195 3.99 -2.81 26.67
N MET A 196 3.21 -3.58 25.89
CA MET A 196 3.69 -4.79 25.22
C MET A 196 3.28 -4.85 23.75
N PHE A 197 3.95 -5.70 22.99
CA PHE A 197 3.57 -6.06 21.63
C PHE A 197 3.37 -4.88 20.68
N GLY A 198 4.28 -3.87 20.78
CA GLY A 198 4.21 -2.71 19.88
C GLY A 198 4.38 -3.11 18.42
N LEU A 199 3.53 -2.52 17.55
CA LEU A 199 3.59 -2.58 16.10
C LEU A 199 3.61 -1.16 15.55
N MET A 200 4.28 -0.95 14.43
CA MET A 200 4.45 0.38 13.84
C MET A 200 3.66 0.55 12.55
N VAL A 201 3.13 1.75 12.37
CA VAL A 201 2.39 2.16 11.18
C VAL A 201 2.96 3.48 10.67
N PRO A 202 3.14 3.66 9.36
CA PRO A 202 3.59 4.92 8.82
C PRO A 202 2.58 6.04 9.11
N ALA A 203 3.08 7.18 9.56
CA ALA A 203 2.32 8.41 9.71
C ALA A 203 2.87 9.49 8.76
N PRO A 204 2.10 10.53 8.40
CA PRO A 204 2.56 11.57 7.49
C PRO A 204 3.89 12.20 7.90
N ASN A 205 4.70 12.60 6.91
CA ASN A 205 6.03 13.22 7.08
C ASN A 205 7.10 12.31 7.71
N ASN A 206 7.11 11.02 7.39
CA ASN A 206 8.01 10.02 7.99
C ASN A 206 7.89 9.92 9.52
N ASN A 207 6.75 10.29 10.08
CA ASN A 207 6.41 10.04 11.46
C ASN A 207 5.93 8.59 11.65
N VAL A 208 5.66 8.18 12.87
CA VAL A 208 5.21 6.83 13.18
C VAL A 208 4.04 6.83 14.16
N PHE A 209 3.06 5.97 13.92
CA PHE A 209 2.14 5.53 14.97
C PHE A 209 2.63 4.21 15.55
N VAL A 210 2.56 4.09 16.87
CA VAL A 210 2.80 2.85 17.61
C VAL A 210 1.48 2.35 18.15
N VAL A 211 1.06 1.18 17.70
CA VAL A 211 -0.10 0.46 18.24
C VAL A 211 0.42 -0.58 19.22
N TYR A 212 -0.10 -0.59 20.44
CA TYR A 212 0.44 -1.45 21.50
C TYR A 212 -0.63 -1.93 22.48
N GLU A 213 -0.32 -3.00 23.19
CA GLU A 213 -1.13 -3.52 24.27
C GLU A 213 -0.68 -2.93 25.61
N LYS A 214 -1.63 -2.41 26.38
CA LYS A 214 -1.43 -2.04 27.76
C LYS A 214 -2.08 -3.10 28.63
N GLU A 215 -1.26 -3.87 29.34
CA GLU A 215 -1.72 -5.07 30.01
C GLU A 215 -1.36 -5.13 31.48
N GLN A 216 -2.19 -5.82 32.24
CA GLN A 216 -1.97 -6.13 33.63
C GLN A 216 -2.29 -7.60 33.88
N TRP A 217 -1.39 -8.30 34.59
CA TRP A 217 -1.61 -9.69 34.94
C TRP A 217 -2.91 -9.85 35.77
N ALA A 218 -3.80 -10.72 35.33
CA ALA A 218 -5.05 -11.02 35.99
C ALA A 218 -4.96 -12.35 36.78
N TYR A 219 -4.70 -13.46 36.08
CA TYR A 219 -4.46 -14.79 36.66
C TYR A 219 -3.86 -15.70 35.59
N THR A 220 -3.14 -16.73 35.99
CA THR A 220 -2.43 -17.75 35.19
C THR A 220 -2.59 -17.62 33.67
N TYR A 221 -1.60 -16.99 33.00
CA TYR A 221 -1.55 -16.73 31.55
C TYR A 221 -2.66 -15.82 30.99
N PHE A 222 -3.52 -15.24 31.81
CA PHE A 222 -4.54 -14.27 31.45
C PHE A 222 -4.17 -12.88 31.93
N TYR A 223 -4.36 -11.90 31.06
CA TYR A 223 -4.09 -10.49 31.30
C TYR A 223 -5.35 -9.68 31.02
N GLU A 224 -5.59 -8.66 31.82
CA GLU A 224 -6.48 -7.57 31.44
C GLU A 224 -5.67 -6.67 30.52
N LYS A 225 -6.05 -6.59 29.25
CA LYS A 225 -5.35 -5.79 28.25
C LYS A 225 -6.29 -4.93 27.42
N ASP A 226 -5.84 -3.75 27.07
CA ASP A 226 -6.44 -2.86 26.08
C ASP A 226 -5.45 -2.62 24.94
N ILE A 227 -5.94 -2.16 23.78
CA ILE A 227 -5.14 -1.78 22.63
C ILE A 227 -5.18 -0.25 22.52
N ARG A 228 -4.02 0.34 22.30
CA ARG A 228 -3.82 1.79 22.25
C ARG A 228 -2.98 2.18 21.04
N VAL A 229 -3.10 3.45 20.62
CA VAL A 229 -2.28 4.06 19.58
C VAL A 229 -1.75 5.41 20.05
N VAL A 230 -0.49 5.69 19.71
CA VAL A 230 0.17 6.97 19.98
C VAL A 230 1.16 7.28 18.85
N GLY A 231 1.24 8.56 18.45
CA GLY A 231 2.09 9.00 17.34
C GLY A 231 3.33 9.76 17.80
N TYR A 232 4.45 9.58 17.07
CA TYR A 232 5.72 10.24 17.32
C TYR A 232 6.38 10.72 16.03
N SER A 233 7.08 11.86 16.13
CA SER A 233 7.99 12.34 15.09
C SER A 233 9.40 11.80 15.30
N LYS A 234 10.26 11.89 14.25
CA LYS A 234 11.64 11.38 14.27
C LYS A 234 12.51 11.93 15.41
N ASP A 235 12.24 13.13 15.90
CA ASP A 235 12.97 13.74 17.01
C ASP A 235 12.47 13.28 18.39
N GLY A 236 11.47 12.39 18.44
CA GLY A 236 10.88 11.85 19.65
C GLY A 236 9.73 12.68 20.22
N THR A 237 9.28 13.72 19.51
CA THR A 237 8.13 14.51 19.94
C THR A 237 6.84 13.73 19.72
N GLN A 238 5.99 13.64 20.74
CA GLN A 238 4.66 13.04 20.62
C GLN A 238 3.76 13.96 19.77
N ILE A 239 3.14 13.41 18.71
CA ILE A 239 2.33 14.15 17.73
C ILE A 239 0.83 13.87 17.83
N SER A 240 0.42 12.85 18.59
CA SER A 240 -1.00 12.55 18.87
C SER A 240 -1.20 12.19 20.32
N ASP A 241 -2.44 12.25 20.79
CA ASP A 241 -2.81 11.70 22.09
C ASP A 241 -2.60 10.17 22.12
N ASP A 242 -2.47 9.61 23.32
CA ASP A 242 -2.49 8.16 23.55
C ASP A 242 -3.95 7.69 23.59
N VAL A 243 -4.46 7.20 22.46
CA VAL A 243 -5.87 6.86 22.25
C VAL A 243 -6.12 5.37 22.48
N GLN A 244 -7.15 5.05 23.25
CA GLN A 244 -7.61 3.68 23.45
C GLN A 244 -8.50 3.26 22.28
N LEU A 245 -8.16 2.14 21.64
CA LEU A 245 -8.92 1.55 20.53
C LEU A 245 -9.82 0.40 21.01
N MET A 246 -9.36 -0.40 21.98
CA MET A 246 -10.09 -1.54 22.52
C MET A 246 -10.33 -1.36 24.03
N SER A 247 -11.53 -1.68 24.51
CA SER A 247 -11.83 -1.76 25.95
C SER A 247 -10.99 -2.84 26.63
N PRO A 248 -10.64 -2.66 27.92
CA PRO A 248 -9.95 -3.69 28.67
C PRO A 248 -10.72 -5.02 28.65
N LEU A 249 -10.05 -6.08 28.24
CA LEU A 249 -10.59 -7.42 28.14
C LEU A 249 -9.63 -8.42 28.78
N THR A 250 -10.16 -9.34 29.60
CA THR A 250 -9.33 -10.41 30.19
C THR A 250 -9.23 -11.59 29.25
N ILE A 251 -8.07 -11.69 28.58
CA ILE A 251 -7.76 -12.73 27.58
C ILE A 251 -6.38 -13.32 27.82
N SER A 252 -6.07 -14.46 27.16
CA SER A 252 -4.73 -15.07 27.20
C SER A 252 -3.67 -14.12 26.66
N GLY A 253 -2.48 -14.13 27.25
CA GLY A 253 -1.31 -13.41 26.77
C GLY A 253 -0.89 -13.78 25.35
N SER A 254 -1.31 -14.97 24.86
CA SER A 254 -0.99 -15.44 23.49
C SER A 254 -1.78 -14.74 22.40
N TYR A 255 -2.87 -14.04 22.72
CA TYR A 255 -3.68 -13.32 21.73
C TYR A 255 -3.13 -11.91 21.61
N THR A 256 -2.55 -11.60 20.46
CA THR A 256 -1.95 -10.30 20.15
C THR A 256 -2.67 -9.68 18.96
N HIS A 257 -2.58 -8.36 18.86
CA HIS A 257 -3.15 -7.61 17.76
C HIS A 257 -2.22 -7.61 16.53
N TYR A 258 -2.81 -7.25 15.39
CA TYR A 258 -2.15 -7.01 14.10
C TYR A 258 -2.56 -5.63 13.58
N VAL A 259 -1.76 -5.05 12.69
CA VAL A 259 -2.03 -3.75 12.08
C VAL A 259 -1.83 -3.80 10.57
N VAL A 260 -2.65 -3.05 9.84
CA VAL A 260 -2.51 -2.86 8.39
C VAL A 260 -2.71 -1.38 8.10
N PRO A 261 -1.72 -0.68 7.53
CA PRO A 261 -1.86 0.72 7.12
C PRO A 261 -3.00 0.90 6.13
N ASP A 262 -3.80 1.96 6.29
CA ASP A 262 -4.95 2.25 5.43
C ASP A 262 -4.57 2.97 4.12
N GLY A 263 -3.30 3.34 3.95
CA GLY A 263 -2.83 4.13 2.81
C GLY A 263 -3.12 5.64 2.91
N LEU A 264 -3.86 6.08 3.93
CA LEU A 264 -4.21 7.50 4.19
C LEU A 264 -3.49 8.07 5.41
N GLY A 265 -2.60 7.29 6.01
CA GLY A 265 -1.82 7.68 7.19
C GLY A 265 -2.44 7.27 8.52
N GLY A 266 -3.52 6.49 8.51
CA GLY A 266 -4.09 5.75 9.61
C GLY A 266 -3.87 4.25 9.45
N ALA A 267 -4.61 3.42 10.21
CA ALA A 267 -4.54 1.97 10.08
C ALA A 267 -5.76 1.25 10.64
N TYR A 268 -5.99 0.07 10.09
CA TYR A 268 -6.82 -0.95 10.70
C TYR A 268 -6.02 -1.76 11.71
N VAL A 269 -6.68 -2.09 12.83
CA VAL A 269 -6.14 -2.94 13.88
C VAL A 269 -7.10 -4.11 14.07
N TYR A 270 -6.59 -5.34 14.14
CA TYR A 270 -7.45 -6.48 14.40
C TYR A 270 -6.81 -7.45 15.39
N ILE A 271 -7.67 -8.12 16.17
CA ILE A 271 -7.27 -9.14 17.15
C ILE A 271 -8.33 -10.25 17.17
N TRP A 272 -7.89 -11.50 17.23
CA TRP A 272 -8.77 -12.62 17.45
C TRP A 272 -8.70 -13.07 18.91
N HIS A 273 -9.86 -13.31 19.52
CA HIS A 273 -9.98 -13.75 20.90
C HIS A 273 -11.32 -14.44 21.15
N PRO A 274 -11.47 -15.20 22.27
CA PRO A 274 -12.77 -15.77 22.62
C PRO A 274 -13.81 -14.70 22.91
N ALA A 275 -15.01 -14.90 22.42
CA ALA A 275 -16.19 -14.12 22.79
C ALA A 275 -16.67 -14.56 24.20
N GLY A 276 -16.05 -14.04 25.26
CA GLY A 276 -16.33 -14.38 26.64
C GLY A 276 -15.61 -15.65 27.15
N GLN A 277 -15.91 -16.07 28.38
CA GLN A 277 -15.30 -17.28 28.97
C GLN A 277 -15.88 -18.56 28.33
N GLY A 278 -15.07 -19.26 27.54
CA GLY A 278 -15.43 -20.52 26.89
C GLY A 278 -16.38 -20.37 25.71
N GLY A 279 -16.46 -19.17 25.12
CA GLY A 279 -17.23 -18.90 23.92
C GLY A 279 -16.51 -19.22 22.63
N SER A 280 -17.22 -19.08 21.52
CA SER A 280 -16.66 -19.07 20.17
C SER A 280 -15.60 -17.97 20.02
N PHE A 281 -14.63 -18.22 19.13
CA PHE A 281 -13.63 -17.20 18.80
C PHE A 281 -14.13 -16.34 17.64
N ASN A 282 -13.72 -15.07 17.64
CA ASN A 282 -13.92 -14.18 16.51
C ASN A 282 -12.71 -13.24 16.38
N THR A 283 -12.53 -12.70 15.20
CA THR A 283 -11.59 -11.60 14.95
C THR A 283 -12.38 -10.29 15.02
N TYR A 284 -11.84 -9.29 15.69
CA TYR A 284 -12.46 -7.98 15.88
C TYR A 284 -11.60 -6.92 15.24
N VAL A 285 -12.23 -5.97 14.55
CA VAL A 285 -11.61 -4.90 13.79
C VAL A 285 -11.83 -3.57 14.49
N PHE A 286 -10.78 -2.75 14.50
CA PHE A 286 -10.73 -1.35 14.94
C PHE A 286 -10.06 -0.52 13.86
N HIS A 287 -10.20 0.80 13.88
CA HIS A 287 -9.52 1.71 12.97
C HIS A 287 -9.23 3.05 13.63
N PHE A 288 -8.11 3.66 13.24
CA PHE A 288 -7.76 5.04 13.56
C PHE A 288 -7.24 5.77 12.32
N ASN A 289 -7.50 7.07 12.26
CA ASN A 289 -7.14 7.91 11.12
C ASN A 289 -5.73 8.54 11.26
N GLN A 290 -5.31 9.29 10.26
CA GLN A 290 -4.01 9.98 10.19
C GLN A 290 -3.68 10.93 11.37
N ASN A 291 -4.65 11.26 12.22
CA ASN A 291 -4.45 12.06 13.43
C ASN A 291 -4.35 11.19 14.70
N GLY A 292 -4.39 9.87 14.57
CA GLY A 292 -4.43 8.92 15.67
C GLY A 292 -5.79 8.80 16.36
N ALA A 293 -6.85 9.39 15.80
CA ALA A 293 -8.20 9.34 16.38
C ALA A 293 -8.94 8.09 15.92
N SER A 294 -9.57 7.37 16.86
CA SER A 294 -10.43 6.21 16.55
C SER A 294 -11.61 6.63 15.69
N THR A 295 -11.89 5.91 14.60
CA THR A 295 -13.07 6.10 13.75
C THR A 295 -14.14 5.04 14.00
N ILE A 296 -13.74 3.85 14.48
CA ILE A 296 -14.67 2.85 15.02
C ILE A 296 -14.85 3.14 16.51
N LEU A 297 -15.99 3.70 16.86
CA LEU A 297 -16.25 4.18 18.23
C LEU A 297 -16.65 3.08 19.23
N ASP A 298 -17.01 1.88 18.73
CA ASP A 298 -17.27 0.73 19.60
C ASP A 298 -15.95 0.11 20.05
N LEU A 299 -15.58 0.36 21.29
CA LEU A 299 -14.35 -0.17 21.89
C LEU A 299 -14.35 -1.71 22.08
N ASN A 300 -15.45 -2.40 21.79
CA ASN A 300 -15.46 -3.86 21.71
C ASN A 300 -15.03 -4.35 20.33
N GLY A 301 -14.91 -3.46 19.35
CA GLY A 301 -14.56 -3.75 17.96
C GLY A 301 -15.71 -4.34 17.15
N ILE A 302 -15.52 -4.40 15.85
CA ILE A 302 -16.48 -4.96 14.91
C ILE A 302 -16.07 -6.41 14.57
N PRO A 303 -16.88 -7.43 14.88
CA PRO A 303 -16.52 -8.81 14.57
C PRO A 303 -16.50 -9.03 13.05
N VAL A 304 -15.52 -9.78 12.54
CA VAL A 304 -15.36 -10.05 11.09
C VAL A 304 -16.52 -10.88 10.54
N HIS A 305 -17.17 -11.67 11.39
CA HIS A 305 -18.35 -12.44 11.06
C HIS A 305 -19.43 -12.21 12.13
N LEU A 306 -20.71 -12.23 11.74
CA LEU A 306 -21.81 -12.18 12.70
C LEU A 306 -21.77 -13.43 13.58
N THR A 307 -21.81 -13.24 14.89
CA THR A 307 -21.48 -14.27 15.86
C THR A 307 -22.48 -15.44 15.82
N ASP A 308 -22.03 -16.58 15.35
CA ASP A 308 -22.67 -17.87 15.66
C ASP A 308 -21.88 -18.48 16.84
N PRO A 309 -22.50 -18.69 18.01
CA PRO A 309 -21.81 -19.24 19.18
C PRO A 309 -21.31 -20.68 18.99
N ALA A 310 -21.64 -21.34 17.87
CA ALA A 310 -21.18 -22.66 17.52
C ALA A 310 -19.88 -22.65 16.67
N ASN A 311 -19.44 -21.47 16.16
CA ASN A 311 -18.34 -21.38 15.21
C ASN A 311 -17.15 -20.59 15.76
N PHE A 312 -15.98 -20.88 15.20
CA PHE A 312 -14.71 -20.23 15.49
C PHE A 312 -14.18 -19.54 14.23
N TYR A 313 -13.89 -18.26 14.31
CA TYR A 313 -13.35 -17.42 13.21
C TYR A 313 -11.94 -16.96 13.57
N LEU A 314 -10.93 -17.62 13.00
CA LEU A 314 -9.54 -17.59 13.43
C LEU A 314 -8.58 -17.28 12.27
N ASP A 315 -7.29 -17.19 12.63
CA ASP A 315 -6.15 -17.13 11.69
C ASP A 315 -6.37 -16.07 10.60
N ALA A 316 -6.82 -14.89 11.04
CA ALA A 316 -7.10 -13.79 10.14
C ALA A 316 -5.80 -13.15 9.62
N TYR A 317 -5.80 -12.81 8.35
CA TYR A 317 -4.79 -11.98 7.70
C TYR A 317 -5.48 -10.92 6.83
N ALA A 318 -4.94 -9.71 6.78
CA ALA A 318 -5.60 -8.61 6.12
C ALA A 318 -4.67 -7.81 5.22
N THR A 319 -5.26 -7.20 4.20
CA THR A 319 -4.69 -6.18 3.32
C THR A 319 -5.66 -5.00 3.24
N VAL A 320 -5.27 -3.95 2.55
CA VAL A 320 -6.11 -2.78 2.28
C VAL A 320 -6.25 -2.61 0.77
N ASP A 321 -7.45 -2.34 0.32
CA ASP A 321 -7.72 -1.98 -1.06
C ASP A 321 -7.03 -0.66 -1.40
N PRO A 322 -6.16 -0.60 -2.43
CA PRO A 322 -5.34 0.58 -2.71
C PRO A 322 -6.14 1.78 -3.25
N VAL A 323 -7.41 1.58 -3.66
CA VAL A 323 -8.27 2.62 -4.25
C VAL A 323 -9.32 3.09 -3.25
N SER A 324 -10.06 2.18 -2.62
CA SER A 324 -11.11 2.54 -1.64
C SER A 324 -10.59 2.74 -0.23
N HIS A 325 -9.37 2.23 0.08
CA HIS A 325 -8.78 2.20 1.41
C HIS A 325 -9.56 1.35 2.44
N ASP A 326 -10.43 0.47 1.96
CA ASP A 326 -11.15 -0.48 2.81
C ASP A 326 -10.25 -1.64 3.25
N LEU A 327 -10.49 -2.14 4.46
CA LEU A 327 -9.85 -3.37 4.94
C LEU A 327 -10.45 -4.58 4.23
N ILE A 328 -9.60 -5.45 3.69
CA ILE A 328 -9.96 -6.77 3.17
C ILE A 328 -9.31 -7.81 4.06
N ILE A 329 -10.11 -8.62 4.71
CA ILE A 329 -9.63 -9.58 5.71
C ILE A 329 -10.07 -11.01 5.36
N ALA A 330 -9.09 -11.91 5.23
CA ALA A 330 -9.31 -13.34 5.06
C ALA A 330 -9.20 -14.04 6.41
N TYR A 331 -10.07 -14.99 6.69
CA TYR A 331 -10.08 -15.73 7.94
C TYR A 331 -10.63 -17.15 7.76
N ARG A 332 -10.27 -18.03 8.70
CA ARG A 332 -10.73 -19.40 8.74
C ARG A 332 -11.94 -19.57 9.66
N GLN A 333 -12.95 -20.31 9.20
CA GLN A 333 -14.07 -20.74 10.03
C GLN A 333 -13.98 -22.23 10.27
N THR A 334 -14.13 -22.64 11.54
CA THR A 334 -14.25 -24.04 11.97
C THR A 334 -15.43 -24.19 12.92
N ASP A 335 -15.99 -25.39 13.03
CA ASP A 335 -17.08 -25.68 13.95
C ASP A 335 -16.58 -25.90 15.40
N GLU A 336 -15.28 -26.25 15.57
CA GLU A 336 -14.62 -26.42 16.86
C GLU A 336 -13.21 -25.82 16.83
N GLN A 337 -12.70 -25.38 17.99
CA GLN A 337 -11.43 -24.67 18.10
C GLN A 337 -10.19 -25.39 17.51
N PHE A 338 -10.21 -26.73 17.51
CA PHE A 338 -9.08 -27.55 17.06
C PHE A 338 -9.44 -28.46 15.88
N GLN A 339 -10.52 -28.14 15.16
CA GLN A 339 -10.93 -28.91 14.01
C GLN A 339 -9.97 -28.73 12.84
N SER A 340 -9.73 -29.81 12.12
CA SER A 340 -8.91 -29.81 10.90
C SER A 340 -9.69 -29.32 9.67
N GLU A 341 -10.98 -29.62 9.60
CA GLU A 341 -11.85 -29.20 8.48
C GLU A 341 -12.24 -27.75 8.63
N SER A 342 -12.15 -26.98 7.55
CA SER A 342 -12.36 -25.54 7.63
C SER A 342 -12.83 -24.94 6.30
N ARG A 343 -13.50 -23.78 6.41
CA ARG A 343 -13.78 -22.88 5.29
C ARG A 343 -12.88 -21.66 5.37
N VAL A 344 -12.61 -21.03 4.23
CA VAL A 344 -11.95 -19.73 4.18
C VAL A 344 -12.97 -18.70 3.73
N TYR A 345 -13.07 -17.64 4.51
CA TYR A 345 -13.90 -16.46 4.24
C TYR A 345 -13.04 -15.26 3.94
N VAL A 346 -13.60 -14.32 3.19
CA VAL A 346 -13.08 -12.95 3.06
C VAL A 346 -14.21 -11.97 3.36
N ASN A 347 -13.89 -10.88 4.08
CA ASN A 347 -14.83 -9.79 4.31
C ASN A 347 -14.17 -8.44 4.06
N ARG A 348 -14.99 -7.40 3.84
CA ARG A 348 -14.57 -6.03 3.54
C ARG A 348 -15.20 -5.06 4.52
N PHE A 349 -14.40 -4.11 5.04
CA PHE A 349 -14.81 -3.11 6.02
C PHE A 349 -14.32 -1.74 5.60
N ASN A 350 -15.18 -0.75 5.70
CA ASN A 350 -14.75 0.63 5.59
C ASN A 350 -14.17 1.16 6.92
N GLU A 351 -13.62 2.38 6.91
CA GLU A 351 -12.99 3.03 8.06
C GLU A 351 -13.91 3.23 9.28
N THR A 352 -15.23 3.19 9.10
CA THR A 352 -16.21 3.28 10.18
C THR A 352 -16.66 1.93 10.74
N GLY A 353 -16.13 0.83 10.18
CA GLY A 353 -16.42 -0.54 10.58
C GLY A 353 -17.70 -1.13 9.97
N GLU A 354 -18.26 -0.51 8.93
CA GLU A 354 -19.36 -1.09 8.18
C GLU A 354 -18.86 -2.31 7.39
N ARG A 355 -19.57 -3.44 7.49
CA ARG A 355 -19.31 -4.63 6.69
C ARG A 355 -19.90 -4.48 5.31
N LEU A 356 -19.06 -4.33 4.29
CA LEU A 356 -19.51 -4.13 2.91
C LEU A 356 -19.94 -5.45 2.24
N TRP A 357 -19.45 -6.60 2.75
CA TRP A 357 -19.84 -7.94 2.27
C TRP A 357 -20.68 -8.71 3.30
N ASN A 358 -21.46 -8.01 4.16
CA ASN A 358 -22.34 -8.59 5.17
C ASN A 358 -21.63 -9.57 6.12
N GLU A 359 -21.92 -10.88 6.00
CA GLU A 359 -21.32 -11.94 6.82
C GLU A 359 -19.99 -12.48 6.25
N GLY A 360 -19.49 -11.88 5.15
CA GLY A 360 -18.33 -12.36 4.42
C GLY A 360 -18.70 -13.34 3.32
N ILE A 361 -17.74 -13.57 2.45
CA ILE A 361 -17.87 -14.42 1.27
C ILE A 361 -17.04 -15.67 1.49
N VAL A 362 -17.62 -16.84 1.30
CA VAL A 362 -16.89 -18.13 1.30
C VAL A 362 -16.08 -18.19 0.02
N VAL A 363 -14.76 -18.20 0.15
CA VAL A 363 -13.84 -18.35 -1.00
C VAL A 363 -13.31 -19.78 -1.12
N VAL A 364 -13.23 -20.52 -0.01
CA VAL A 364 -12.89 -21.95 -0.01
C VAL A 364 -13.92 -22.68 0.84
N GLU A 365 -14.65 -23.59 0.21
CA GLU A 365 -15.61 -24.47 0.90
C GLU A 365 -14.91 -25.60 1.64
N GLU A 366 -15.59 -26.10 2.68
CA GLU A 366 -15.17 -27.29 3.40
C GLU A 366 -15.15 -28.52 2.46
N ASN A 367 -14.03 -29.22 2.45
CA ASN A 367 -13.79 -30.35 1.54
C ASN A 367 -13.11 -31.53 2.24
N GLY A 368 -13.15 -31.60 3.58
CA GLY A 368 -12.50 -32.63 4.37
C GLY A 368 -10.99 -32.43 4.55
N GLN A 369 -10.48 -31.24 4.21
CA GLN A 369 -9.08 -30.87 4.36
C GLN A 369 -8.92 -29.71 5.34
N THR A 370 -7.74 -29.60 5.93
CA THR A 370 -7.33 -28.42 6.68
C THR A 370 -6.90 -27.32 5.70
N HIS A 371 -7.39 -26.11 5.92
CA HIS A 371 -6.89 -24.89 5.28
C HIS A 371 -6.13 -24.06 6.32
N SER A 372 -4.87 -23.72 6.03
CA SER A 372 -4.00 -22.95 6.94
C SER A 372 -3.10 -21.99 6.15
N ASP A 373 -2.25 -21.26 6.86
CA ASP A 373 -1.33 -20.26 6.29
C ASP A 373 -2.07 -19.31 5.33
N ILE A 374 -3.22 -18.80 5.78
CA ILE A 374 -4.07 -17.92 4.97
C ILE A 374 -3.42 -16.54 4.93
N LEU A 375 -3.20 -16.04 3.70
CA LEU A 375 -2.72 -14.69 3.44
C LEU A 375 -3.60 -14.07 2.35
N ILE A 376 -3.65 -12.75 2.29
CA ILE A 376 -4.39 -12.02 1.26
C ILE A 376 -3.62 -10.77 0.84
N ASP A 377 -3.59 -10.49 -0.45
CA ASP A 377 -3.03 -9.26 -1.02
C ASP A 377 -3.99 -8.64 -2.02
N ALA A 378 -4.02 -7.32 -2.06
CA ALA A 378 -4.77 -6.57 -3.05
C ALA A 378 -4.02 -6.51 -4.39
N PHE A 379 -4.77 -6.43 -5.49
CA PHE A 379 -4.22 -6.04 -6.79
C PHE A 379 -3.88 -4.54 -6.77
N GLU A 380 -2.84 -4.17 -7.51
CA GLU A 380 -2.28 -2.81 -7.49
C GLU A 380 -3.31 -1.71 -7.78
N TYR A 381 -4.33 -2.02 -8.60
CA TYR A 381 -5.32 -1.04 -9.05
C TYR A 381 -6.71 -1.21 -8.41
N GLY A 382 -6.82 -2.06 -7.36
CA GLY A 382 -8.06 -2.22 -6.60
C GLY A 382 -9.16 -3.01 -7.30
N ASP A 383 -8.84 -3.76 -8.36
CA ASP A 383 -9.80 -4.56 -9.13
C ASP A 383 -9.94 -6.01 -8.65
N GLY A 384 -9.26 -6.35 -7.55
CA GLY A 384 -9.37 -7.65 -6.91
C GLY A 384 -8.28 -7.98 -5.91
N TYR A 385 -8.29 -9.24 -5.48
CA TYR A 385 -7.41 -9.73 -4.40
C TYR A 385 -6.95 -11.16 -4.68
N THR A 386 -5.72 -11.49 -4.24
CA THR A 386 -5.21 -12.85 -4.21
C THR A 386 -5.31 -13.41 -2.80
N VAL A 387 -6.02 -14.51 -2.61
CA VAL A 387 -6.07 -15.27 -1.35
C VAL A 387 -5.13 -16.47 -1.49
N PHE A 388 -4.15 -16.56 -0.60
CA PHE A 388 -3.24 -17.70 -0.50
C PHE A 388 -3.65 -18.59 0.66
N TYR A 389 -3.45 -19.89 0.50
CA TYR A 389 -3.67 -20.87 1.57
C TYR A 389 -2.92 -22.17 1.32
N THR A 390 -2.67 -22.90 2.38
CA THR A 390 -2.24 -24.30 2.27
C THR A 390 -3.44 -25.24 2.50
N GLU A 391 -3.46 -26.36 1.78
CA GLU A 391 -4.53 -27.35 1.86
C GLU A 391 -3.93 -28.76 2.05
N GLY A 392 -4.36 -29.47 3.08
CA GLY A 392 -3.84 -30.80 3.38
C GLY A 392 -4.33 -31.39 4.71
N ASP A 393 -3.52 -32.24 5.35
CA ASP A 393 -3.81 -32.85 6.64
C ASP A 393 -3.24 -32.09 7.85
N GLY A 394 -2.82 -30.83 7.61
CA GLY A 394 -2.20 -29.96 8.61
C GLY A 394 -0.68 -30.06 8.67
N TYR A 395 -0.06 -31.16 8.28
CA TYR A 395 1.39 -31.32 8.21
C TYR A 395 1.89 -31.47 6.76
N TYR A 396 1.21 -32.31 5.96
CA TYR A 396 1.46 -32.46 4.53
C TYR A 396 0.45 -31.62 3.76
N SER A 397 0.89 -30.55 3.15
CA SER A 397 0.01 -29.61 2.44
C SER A 397 0.50 -29.26 1.04
N THR A 398 -0.42 -28.90 0.19
CA THR A 398 -0.20 -28.22 -1.09
C THR A 398 -0.35 -26.72 -0.89
N VAL A 399 0.23 -25.91 -1.78
CA VAL A 399 0.09 -24.45 -1.76
C VAL A 399 -0.86 -24.03 -2.88
N LYS A 400 -1.84 -23.24 -2.55
CA LYS A 400 -2.87 -22.75 -3.46
C LYS A 400 -3.00 -21.23 -3.41
N ALA A 401 -3.49 -20.66 -4.50
CA ALA A 401 -3.89 -19.28 -4.59
C ALA A 401 -5.22 -19.17 -5.34
N MET A 402 -6.02 -18.18 -4.98
CA MET A 402 -7.31 -17.88 -5.59
C MET A 402 -7.43 -16.37 -5.83
N GLY A 403 -7.82 -15.98 -7.04
CA GLY A 403 -8.19 -14.61 -7.36
C GLY A 403 -9.67 -14.39 -7.14
N ILE A 404 -10.00 -13.29 -6.49
CA ILE A 404 -11.36 -12.76 -6.36
C ILE A 404 -11.37 -11.30 -6.84
N ASN A 405 -12.47 -10.87 -7.45
CA ASN A 405 -12.62 -9.46 -7.84
C ASN A 405 -13.09 -8.59 -6.66
N ASP A 406 -13.23 -7.29 -6.89
CA ASP A 406 -13.63 -6.27 -5.91
C ASP A 406 -15.01 -6.49 -5.27
N ASN A 407 -15.87 -7.33 -5.87
CA ASN A 407 -17.14 -7.73 -5.29
C ASN A 407 -17.14 -9.17 -4.71
N GLY A 408 -15.93 -9.77 -4.57
CA GLY A 408 -15.72 -11.06 -3.94
C GLY A 408 -16.02 -12.29 -4.81
N THR A 409 -16.26 -12.10 -6.12
CA THR A 409 -16.48 -13.23 -7.02
C THR A 409 -15.14 -13.87 -7.40
N GLN A 410 -15.05 -15.19 -7.28
CA GLN A 410 -13.86 -15.93 -7.73
C GLN A 410 -13.64 -15.74 -9.24
N ILE A 411 -12.42 -15.39 -9.64
CA ILE A 411 -11.99 -15.24 -11.04
C ILE A 411 -11.10 -16.41 -11.50
N TRP A 412 -10.25 -16.91 -10.63
CA TRP A 412 -9.40 -18.07 -10.89
C TRP A 412 -9.03 -18.81 -9.61
N ASN A 413 -8.52 -20.06 -9.74
CA ASN A 413 -7.99 -20.86 -8.65
C ASN A 413 -6.82 -21.71 -9.16
N THR A 414 -5.64 -21.55 -8.57
CA THR A 414 -4.39 -22.14 -9.05
C THR A 414 -3.67 -22.89 -7.94
N THR A 415 -3.18 -24.09 -8.25
CA THR A 415 -2.25 -24.81 -7.38
C THR A 415 -0.83 -24.33 -7.65
N MET A 416 -0.24 -23.62 -6.70
CA MET A 416 1.12 -23.08 -6.79
C MET A 416 2.18 -24.16 -6.52
N SER A 417 1.90 -25.10 -5.60
CA SER A 417 2.75 -26.28 -5.35
C SER A 417 1.87 -27.51 -5.13
N SER A 418 1.98 -28.48 -6.04
CA SER A 418 1.22 -29.73 -5.98
C SER A 418 1.89 -30.83 -5.14
N ASN A 419 3.14 -30.62 -4.76
CA ASN A 419 3.85 -31.58 -3.90
C ASN A 419 3.37 -31.45 -2.46
N SER A 420 2.88 -32.54 -1.89
CA SER A 420 2.49 -32.60 -0.50
C SER A 420 3.70 -33.01 0.35
N TYR A 421 4.26 -32.06 1.10
CA TYR A 421 5.33 -32.28 2.07
C TYR A 421 5.27 -31.23 3.19
N PRO A 422 5.94 -31.47 4.35
CA PRO A 422 5.99 -30.49 5.43
C PRO A 422 6.69 -29.20 4.99
N ARG A 423 6.09 -28.05 5.32
CA ARG A 423 6.61 -26.72 5.00
C ARG A 423 6.62 -25.79 6.20
N THR A 424 7.57 -24.87 6.19
CA THR A 424 7.46 -23.60 6.92
C THR A 424 7.11 -22.54 5.88
N MET A 425 5.92 -21.96 5.98
CA MET A 425 5.46 -20.93 5.07
C MET A 425 5.96 -19.56 5.51
N CYS A 426 6.06 -18.61 4.57
CA CYS A 426 6.29 -17.21 4.90
C CYS A 426 5.15 -16.64 5.76
N ARG A 427 5.50 -15.66 6.58
CA ARG A 427 4.57 -14.99 7.51
C ARG A 427 3.75 -13.89 6.84
N ASN A 428 4.20 -13.42 5.70
CA ASN A 428 3.56 -12.40 4.88
C ASN A 428 3.82 -12.69 3.41
N THR A 429 3.07 -12.03 2.55
CA THR A 429 3.33 -11.98 1.10
C THR A 429 4.24 -10.78 0.80
N CYS A 430 4.71 -10.66 -0.44
CA CYS A 430 5.52 -9.49 -0.84
C CYS A 430 4.68 -8.24 -1.09
N GLY A 431 3.35 -8.33 -1.04
CA GLY A 431 2.52 -7.36 -1.70
C GLY A 431 2.61 -7.50 -3.22
N TYR A 432 1.82 -6.71 -3.90
CA TYR A 432 1.78 -6.71 -5.34
C TYR A 432 3.05 -6.10 -5.94
N LEU A 433 3.71 -6.82 -6.83
CA LEU A 433 4.94 -6.41 -7.49
C LEU A 433 4.88 -6.69 -9.00
N GLU A 434 4.92 -5.65 -9.83
CA GLU A 434 4.97 -5.78 -11.29
C GLU A 434 3.97 -6.81 -11.85
N GLY A 435 2.73 -6.81 -11.36
CA GLY A 435 1.68 -7.70 -11.82
C GLY A 435 1.66 -9.09 -11.17
N GLN A 436 2.40 -9.30 -10.09
CA GLN A 436 2.49 -10.61 -9.44
C GLN A 436 2.60 -10.52 -7.93
N ASN A 437 2.05 -11.51 -7.25
CA ASN A 437 2.34 -11.80 -5.84
C ASN A 437 3.34 -12.94 -5.74
N ILE A 438 4.13 -12.97 -4.66
CA ILE A 438 5.12 -13.99 -4.40
C ILE A 438 4.86 -14.63 -3.05
N MET A 439 4.93 -15.96 -3.00
CA MET A 439 4.90 -16.75 -1.78
C MET A 439 6.15 -17.61 -1.69
N ALA A 440 6.71 -17.72 -0.49
CA ALA A 440 7.91 -18.53 -0.24
C ALA A 440 7.72 -19.49 0.92
N TRP A 441 8.48 -20.59 0.91
CA TRP A 441 8.46 -21.61 1.96
C TRP A 441 9.77 -22.39 2.02
N VAL A 442 10.06 -22.97 3.19
CA VAL A 442 11.13 -23.95 3.37
C VAL A 442 10.56 -25.35 3.32
N ASN A 443 11.25 -26.24 2.63
CA ASN A 443 10.96 -27.69 2.68
C ASN A 443 11.62 -28.27 3.95
N VAL A 444 10.80 -28.60 4.95
CA VAL A 444 11.26 -29.10 6.26
C VAL A 444 11.91 -30.48 6.14
N SER A 445 11.58 -31.28 5.12
CA SER A 445 12.13 -32.64 4.95
C SER A 445 13.51 -32.66 4.31
N SER A 446 13.80 -31.75 3.37
CA SER A 446 15.04 -31.75 2.58
C SER A 446 15.86 -30.46 2.72
N GLY A 447 15.34 -29.46 3.37
CA GLY A 447 15.87 -28.10 3.33
C GLY A 447 15.62 -27.42 2.00
N GLY A 448 16.13 -26.20 1.85
CA GLY A 448 15.98 -25.34 0.69
C GLY A 448 14.78 -24.40 0.80
N LEU A 449 15.03 -23.14 0.47
CA LEU A 449 14.01 -22.11 0.32
C LEU A 449 13.50 -22.14 -1.11
N TYR A 450 12.19 -22.30 -1.23
CA TYR A 450 11.48 -22.31 -2.50
C TYR A 450 10.45 -21.19 -2.52
N GLY A 451 10.07 -20.78 -3.71
CA GLY A 451 9.00 -19.82 -3.91
C GLY A 451 8.27 -20.05 -5.22
N GLN A 452 7.17 -19.34 -5.33
CA GLN A 452 6.37 -19.30 -6.54
C GLN A 452 5.68 -17.95 -6.64
N ASN A 453 5.62 -17.41 -7.85
CA ASN A 453 4.83 -16.25 -8.19
C ASN A 453 3.45 -16.65 -8.71
N ILE A 454 2.54 -15.70 -8.69
CA ILE A 454 1.21 -15.80 -9.29
C ILE A 454 0.82 -14.42 -9.85
N GLY A 455 0.42 -14.37 -11.10
CA GLY A 455 -0.09 -13.17 -11.75
C GLY A 455 -1.57 -12.93 -11.47
N LEU A 456 -2.07 -11.75 -11.83
CA LEU A 456 -3.47 -11.36 -11.67
C LEU A 456 -4.45 -12.27 -12.41
N ASN A 457 -4.00 -12.92 -13.48
CA ASN A 457 -4.76 -13.89 -14.27
C ASN A 457 -4.70 -15.32 -13.72
N GLY A 458 -4.01 -15.53 -12.58
CA GLY A 458 -3.81 -16.85 -11.98
C GLY A 458 -2.75 -17.73 -12.66
N GLU A 459 -1.92 -17.16 -13.53
CA GLU A 459 -0.80 -17.86 -14.16
C GLU A 459 0.47 -17.72 -13.34
N MET A 460 1.31 -18.75 -13.38
CA MET A 460 2.64 -18.81 -12.76
C MET A 460 3.71 -18.71 -13.83
N GLY A 461 4.93 -18.35 -13.44
CA GLY A 461 6.07 -18.30 -14.35
C GLY A 461 6.35 -16.87 -14.84
N GLU A 462 6.63 -16.71 -16.12
CA GLU A 462 6.87 -15.40 -16.70
C GLU A 462 5.56 -14.60 -16.77
N ILE A 463 5.48 -13.50 -16.01
CA ILE A 463 4.33 -12.61 -15.95
C ILE A 463 4.64 -11.37 -16.78
N THR A 464 3.70 -10.99 -17.65
CA THR A 464 3.74 -9.67 -18.28
C THR A 464 3.10 -8.68 -17.32
N PRO A 465 3.82 -7.64 -16.85
CA PRO A 465 3.23 -6.63 -16.00
C PRO A 465 1.99 -6.04 -16.66
N PRO A 466 0.91 -5.80 -15.91
CA PRO A 466 -0.27 -5.14 -16.46
C PRO A 466 0.12 -3.73 -16.93
N THR A 467 -0.51 -3.30 -17.99
CA THR A 467 -0.38 -1.89 -18.38
C THR A 467 -1.08 -1.06 -17.30
N PRO A 468 -0.39 -0.09 -16.68
CA PRO A 468 -1.05 0.78 -15.72
C PRO A 468 -2.31 1.40 -16.35
N PRO A 469 -3.42 1.53 -15.62
CA PRO A 469 -4.58 2.23 -16.12
C PRO A 469 -4.14 3.64 -16.52
N THR A 470 -4.70 4.15 -17.60
CA THR A 470 -4.45 5.52 -18.01
C THR A 470 -4.83 6.45 -16.86
N PRO A 471 -3.90 7.28 -16.33
CA PRO A 471 -4.23 8.16 -15.22
C PRO A 471 -5.37 9.11 -15.61
N CYS A 472 -6.40 9.17 -14.79
CA CYS A 472 -7.58 10.03 -15.01
C CYS A 472 -7.37 11.40 -14.39
N TYR A 473 -6.38 12.14 -14.86
CA TYR A 473 -6.07 13.45 -14.29
C TYR A 473 -7.14 14.50 -14.64
N PRO A 474 -7.62 15.27 -13.65
CA PRO A 474 -8.54 16.38 -13.92
C PRO A 474 -7.82 17.51 -14.65
N PRO A 475 -8.57 18.33 -15.43
CA PRO A 475 -8.06 19.60 -15.91
C PRO A 475 -7.66 20.50 -14.74
N THR A 476 -6.66 21.34 -14.96
CA THR A 476 -6.19 22.29 -13.92
C THR A 476 -6.43 23.73 -14.35
N ASN A 477 -6.31 24.66 -13.40
CA ASN A 477 -6.51 26.10 -13.65
C ASN A 477 -7.85 26.38 -14.33
N PHE A 478 -8.93 25.75 -13.84
CA PHE A 478 -10.28 25.98 -14.35
C PHE A 478 -10.75 27.38 -13.96
N GLU A 479 -10.86 28.27 -14.95
CA GLU A 479 -11.19 29.69 -14.80
C GLU A 479 -12.36 30.06 -15.70
N GLY A 480 -13.04 31.16 -15.36
CA GLY A 480 -14.12 31.66 -16.20
C GLY A 480 -14.45 33.12 -15.92
N GLU A 481 -14.96 33.80 -16.93
CA GLU A 481 -15.45 35.15 -16.83
C GLU A 481 -16.80 35.33 -17.55
N ALA A 482 -17.60 36.25 -17.04
CA ALA A 482 -18.83 36.66 -17.71
C ALA A 482 -18.54 37.55 -18.92
N TYR A 483 -19.31 37.37 -19.99
CA TYR A 483 -19.23 38.18 -21.19
C TYR A 483 -20.58 38.77 -21.53
N TYR A 484 -20.66 40.04 -21.90
CA TYR A 484 -21.84 40.69 -22.42
C TYR A 484 -21.50 41.50 -23.65
N ASN A 485 -22.28 41.34 -24.72
CA ASN A 485 -22.17 42.15 -25.95
C ASN A 485 -23.36 43.08 -26.05
N PRO A 486 -23.18 44.40 -25.88
CA PRO A 486 -24.26 45.39 -25.90
C PRO A 486 -24.90 45.58 -27.28
N GLU A 487 -24.17 45.29 -28.38
CA GLU A 487 -24.71 45.44 -29.74
C GLU A 487 -25.65 44.29 -30.10
N THR A 488 -25.34 43.06 -29.68
CA THR A 488 -26.14 41.87 -29.96
C THR A 488 -27.04 41.48 -28.79
N GLN A 489 -26.88 42.10 -27.63
CA GLN A 489 -27.55 41.76 -26.38
C GLN A 489 -27.31 40.28 -25.93
N ILE A 490 -26.18 39.71 -26.31
CA ILE A 490 -25.81 38.33 -25.97
C ILE A 490 -24.99 38.35 -24.68
N SER A 491 -25.45 37.59 -23.71
CA SER A 491 -24.75 37.27 -22.46
C SER A 491 -24.17 35.87 -22.51
N ALA A 492 -22.98 35.66 -21.96
CA ALA A 492 -22.29 34.35 -22.01
C ALA A 492 -21.30 34.18 -20.86
N ALA A 493 -20.86 32.96 -20.64
CA ALA A 493 -19.64 32.63 -19.90
C ALA A 493 -18.54 32.19 -20.86
N ILE A 494 -17.32 32.61 -20.58
CA ILE A 494 -16.10 32.14 -21.24
C ILE A 494 -15.31 31.36 -20.21
N LEU A 495 -15.10 30.07 -20.44
CA LEU A 495 -14.42 29.16 -19.55
C LEU A 495 -13.09 28.75 -20.17
N SER A 496 -12.06 28.54 -19.34
CA SER A 496 -10.75 28.07 -19.79
C SER A 496 -10.10 27.16 -18.74
N TRP A 497 -9.22 26.28 -19.19
CA TRP A 497 -8.50 25.33 -18.33
C TRP A 497 -7.17 24.94 -18.95
N THR A 498 -6.31 24.28 -18.14
CA THR A 498 -5.10 23.63 -18.63
C THR A 498 -5.41 22.14 -18.83
N ALA A 499 -5.07 21.63 -20.03
CA ALA A 499 -5.23 20.22 -20.33
C ALA A 499 -4.34 19.35 -19.46
N PRO A 500 -4.83 18.18 -18.99
CA PRO A 500 -4.01 17.19 -18.33
C PRO A 500 -3.07 16.48 -19.31
N ASP A 501 -2.06 15.81 -18.79
CA ASP A 501 -1.19 14.90 -19.54
C ASP A 501 -1.24 13.52 -18.84
N PRO A 502 -1.73 12.47 -19.52
CA PRO A 502 -2.13 12.39 -20.93
C PRO A 502 -3.43 13.15 -21.25
N LEU A 503 -3.61 13.49 -22.53
CA LEU A 503 -4.84 14.13 -23.00
C LEU A 503 -6.04 13.18 -22.87
N PRO A 504 -7.22 13.66 -22.43
CA PRO A 504 -8.45 12.86 -22.36
C PRO A 504 -9.03 12.61 -23.75
N LEU A 505 -10.09 11.80 -23.83
CA LEU A 505 -10.89 11.67 -25.05
C LEU A 505 -11.75 12.91 -25.29
N HIS A 506 -12.35 13.45 -24.24
CA HIS A 506 -13.13 14.69 -24.21
C HIS A 506 -13.23 15.24 -22.80
N TYR A 507 -13.76 16.45 -22.67
CA TYR A 507 -14.13 17.04 -21.39
C TYR A 507 -15.63 17.04 -21.23
N ASN A 508 -16.15 16.87 -20.01
CA ASN A 508 -17.53 17.08 -19.65
C ASN A 508 -17.66 18.37 -18.85
N LEU A 509 -18.38 19.34 -19.39
CA LEU A 509 -18.74 20.58 -18.71
C LEU A 509 -20.15 20.47 -18.14
N TYR A 510 -20.26 20.54 -16.83
CA TYR A 510 -21.51 20.49 -16.09
C TYR A 510 -21.99 21.91 -15.76
N CYS A 511 -23.27 22.18 -15.95
CA CYS A 511 -23.95 23.38 -15.48
C CYS A 511 -25.02 22.98 -14.46
N GLU A 512 -24.86 23.36 -13.20
CA GLU A 512 -25.72 22.90 -12.10
C GLU A 512 -27.15 23.41 -12.22
N GLU A 513 -27.36 24.65 -12.68
CA GLU A 513 -28.67 25.30 -12.79
C GLU A 513 -29.53 24.67 -13.89
N THR A 514 -28.92 24.36 -15.02
CA THR A 514 -29.62 23.78 -16.17
C THR A 514 -29.63 22.26 -16.20
N LYS A 515 -28.81 21.61 -15.34
CA LYS A 515 -28.51 20.15 -15.32
C LYS A 515 -27.99 19.64 -16.67
N GLU A 516 -27.38 20.52 -17.44
CA GLU A 516 -26.81 20.23 -18.75
C GLU A 516 -25.38 19.70 -18.59
N ILE A 517 -25.04 18.69 -19.38
CA ILE A 517 -23.67 18.18 -19.54
C ILE A 517 -23.27 18.40 -20.98
N ILE A 518 -22.19 19.12 -21.20
CA ILE A 518 -21.71 19.46 -22.55
C ILE A 518 -20.37 18.75 -22.74
N GLU A 519 -20.34 17.88 -23.75
CA GLU A 519 -19.11 17.21 -24.18
C GLU A 519 -18.29 18.17 -25.05
N ILE A 520 -17.00 18.34 -24.70
CA ILE A 520 -16.05 19.25 -25.36
C ILE A 520 -14.85 18.40 -25.81
N ASP A 521 -14.52 18.47 -27.10
CA ASP A 521 -13.40 17.73 -27.66
C ASP A 521 -12.08 18.08 -26.95
N ALA A 522 -11.22 17.07 -26.73
CA ALA A 522 -9.96 17.18 -25.99
C ALA A 522 -8.97 18.20 -26.56
N GLU A 523 -9.08 18.58 -27.82
CA GLU A 523 -8.23 19.59 -28.44
C GLU A 523 -8.51 21.02 -27.94
N TYR A 524 -9.67 21.25 -27.28
CA TYR A 524 -10.06 22.55 -26.78
C TYR A 524 -9.73 22.70 -25.28
N THR A 525 -9.18 23.84 -24.92
CA THR A 525 -8.91 24.23 -23.51
C THR A 525 -9.67 25.48 -23.11
N SER A 526 -10.70 25.82 -23.87
CA SER A 526 -11.62 26.91 -23.56
C SER A 526 -12.99 26.65 -24.20
N TYR A 527 -14.03 27.17 -23.57
CA TYR A 527 -15.39 27.02 -24.05
C TYR A 527 -16.21 28.29 -23.85
N TYR A 528 -16.98 28.67 -24.86
CA TYR A 528 -17.90 29.81 -24.84
C TYR A 528 -19.32 29.28 -24.76
N ILE A 529 -20.09 29.72 -23.77
CA ILE A 529 -21.46 29.28 -23.57
C ILE A 529 -22.40 30.47 -23.37
N GLU A 530 -23.40 30.63 -24.26
CA GLU A 530 -24.43 31.66 -24.12
C GLU A 530 -25.39 31.27 -22.99
N ARG A 531 -25.70 32.23 -22.11
CA ARG A 531 -26.62 32.05 -20.99
C ARG A 531 -27.41 33.35 -20.76
N GLU A 532 -28.63 33.18 -20.29
CA GLU A 532 -29.42 34.31 -19.78
C GLU A 532 -28.75 34.90 -18.52
N PRO A 533 -29.03 36.15 -18.17
CA PRO A 533 -28.52 36.74 -16.94
C PRO A 533 -28.87 35.91 -15.70
N GLY A 534 -27.90 35.70 -14.82
CA GLY A 534 -28.04 34.92 -13.61
C GLY A 534 -26.73 34.34 -13.11
N ASP A 535 -26.78 33.65 -11.98
CA ASP A 535 -25.63 32.96 -11.38
C ASP A 535 -25.60 31.51 -11.89
N TYR A 536 -24.43 31.06 -12.37
CA TYR A 536 -24.24 29.71 -12.89
C TYR A 536 -23.04 29.07 -12.22
N ILE A 537 -23.21 27.81 -11.80
CA ILE A 537 -22.15 26.96 -11.26
C ILE A 537 -21.71 25.99 -12.35
N PHE A 538 -20.44 26.12 -12.74
CA PHE A 538 -19.82 25.23 -13.71
C PHE A 538 -18.82 24.30 -13.05
N LYS A 539 -18.79 23.03 -13.47
CA LYS A 539 -17.80 22.02 -13.10
C LYS A 539 -17.27 21.37 -14.36
N LEU A 540 -16.02 20.92 -14.34
CA LEU A 540 -15.36 20.33 -15.50
C LEU A 540 -14.66 19.06 -15.11
N THR A 541 -14.82 17.99 -15.90
CA THR A 541 -14.07 16.73 -15.78
C THR A 541 -13.37 16.41 -17.09
N ALA A 542 -12.44 15.47 -17.06
CA ALA A 542 -11.80 14.87 -18.22
C ALA A 542 -12.23 13.41 -18.34
N TRP A 543 -12.67 12.99 -19.53
CA TRP A 543 -13.10 11.62 -19.81
C TRP A 543 -12.00 10.87 -20.56
N TYR A 544 -11.58 9.71 -20.04
CA TYR A 544 -10.61 8.80 -20.63
C TYR A 544 -11.29 7.51 -21.10
N GLU A 545 -10.53 6.57 -21.65
CA GLU A 545 -11.09 5.33 -22.20
C GLU A 545 -11.86 4.52 -21.16
N ASP A 546 -11.35 4.47 -19.94
CA ASP A 546 -11.88 3.62 -18.86
C ASP A 546 -12.38 4.40 -17.63
N CYS A 547 -12.27 5.74 -17.62
CA CYS A 547 -12.60 6.51 -16.43
C CYS A 547 -12.90 7.98 -16.71
N GLU A 548 -13.58 8.62 -15.77
CA GLU A 548 -13.79 10.07 -15.68
C GLU A 548 -12.99 10.62 -14.49
N SER A 549 -12.30 11.75 -14.69
CA SER A 549 -11.51 12.38 -13.64
C SER A 549 -12.39 13.00 -12.55
N ASP A 550 -11.77 13.36 -11.43
CA ASP A 550 -12.36 14.31 -10.49
C ASP A 550 -12.62 15.66 -11.15
N PHE A 551 -13.42 16.51 -10.50
CA PHE A 551 -13.68 17.86 -10.98
C PHE A 551 -12.42 18.72 -10.95
N ALA A 552 -12.23 19.48 -12.02
CA ALA A 552 -11.16 20.47 -12.12
C ALA A 552 -11.23 21.51 -10.99
N HIS A 553 -10.08 21.84 -10.42
CA HIS A 553 -9.97 22.90 -9.41
C HIS A 553 -9.76 24.25 -10.04
N SER A 554 -10.46 25.25 -9.52
CA SER A 554 -10.20 26.65 -9.78
C SER A 554 -8.86 27.09 -9.13
N PRO A 555 -8.28 28.24 -9.50
CA PRO A 555 -7.08 28.77 -8.84
C PRO A 555 -7.23 28.99 -7.33
N ASN A 556 -8.46 29.07 -6.84
CA ASN A 556 -8.78 29.21 -5.41
C ASN A 556 -8.92 27.85 -4.69
N GLY A 557 -8.76 26.73 -5.41
CA GLY A 557 -8.86 25.37 -4.86
C GLY A 557 -10.27 24.79 -4.79
N GLU A 558 -11.30 25.54 -5.24
CA GLU A 558 -12.66 25.02 -5.32
C GLU A 558 -12.84 24.12 -6.56
N ASN A 559 -13.66 23.07 -6.46
CA ASN A 559 -13.95 22.14 -7.54
C ASN A 559 -15.11 22.58 -8.45
N TYR A 560 -15.41 23.87 -8.47
CA TYR A 560 -16.42 24.52 -9.28
C TYR A 560 -16.05 25.99 -9.53
N LEU A 561 -16.75 26.62 -10.52
CA LEU A 561 -16.73 28.05 -10.77
C LEU A 561 -18.13 28.62 -10.63
N ILE A 562 -18.27 29.77 -9.99
CA ILE A 562 -19.50 30.57 -10.00
C ILE A 562 -19.27 31.74 -10.93
N ILE A 563 -20.12 31.86 -11.98
CA ILE A 563 -20.08 32.96 -12.95
C ILE A 563 -21.41 33.72 -12.85
N GLU A 564 -21.35 34.95 -12.39
CA GLU A 564 -22.47 35.91 -12.39
C GLU A 564 -22.57 36.52 -13.79
N ILE A 565 -23.55 36.14 -14.57
CA ILE A 565 -23.82 36.67 -15.91
C ILE A 565 -24.71 37.90 -15.75
N PRO A 566 -24.21 39.11 -16.13
CA PRO A 566 -24.91 40.35 -15.83
C PRO A 566 -26.19 40.53 -16.64
N SER A 567 -27.19 41.17 -15.98
CA SER A 567 -28.39 41.61 -16.66
C SER A 567 -28.14 42.91 -17.44
N HIS A 568 -28.94 43.15 -18.46
CA HIS A 568 -28.88 44.34 -19.32
C HIS A 568 -28.88 45.66 -18.54
N GLU A 569 -29.37 45.72 -17.29
CA GLU A 569 -29.48 46.92 -16.47
C GLU A 569 -28.28 47.15 -15.56
N SER A 570 -27.37 46.21 -15.43
CA SER A 570 -26.25 46.25 -14.44
C SER A 570 -24.88 46.55 -15.05
N VAL A 571 -24.75 46.76 -16.35
CA VAL A 571 -23.47 47.13 -16.96
C VAL A 571 -23.21 48.61 -16.76
N ALA A 572 -22.55 48.97 -15.64
CA ALA A 572 -21.85 50.24 -15.56
C ALA A 572 -20.81 50.29 -16.68
N GLU A 573 -20.70 51.40 -17.40
CA GLU A 573 -19.66 51.65 -18.41
C GLU A 573 -18.30 51.19 -17.84
N ILE A 574 -17.83 50.02 -18.23
CA ILE A 574 -16.47 49.59 -17.95
C ILE A 574 -15.59 50.37 -18.93
N GLU A 575 -14.71 51.26 -18.41
CA GLU A 575 -13.64 51.87 -19.20
C GLU A 575 -12.85 50.72 -19.87
N TYR A 576 -12.98 50.64 -21.20
CA TYR A 576 -12.28 49.63 -22.00
C TYR A 576 -10.80 50.00 -22.09
N ASP A 577 -9.96 49.33 -21.31
CA ASP A 577 -8.52 49.31 -21.57
C ASP A 577 -8.30 48.61 -22.93
N GLU A 578 -7.74 49.33 -23.90
CA GLU A 578 -7.47 48.73 -25.22
C GLU A 578 -6.36 47.69 -25.13
N ILE A 579 -6.55 46.56 -25.82
CA ILE A 579 -5.48 45.56 -25.98
C ILE A 579 -4.38 46.19 -26.84
N VAL A 580 -3.21 46.38 -26.26
CA VAL A 580 -2.05 46.96 -26.95
C VAL A 580 -1.13 45.88 -27.55
N ASN A 581 -1.23 44.66 -27.07
CA ASN A 581 -0.45 43.53 -27.61
C ASN A 581 -1.29 42.25 -27.62
N ILE A 582 -1.53 41.70 -28.81
CA ILE A 582 -2.25 40.45 -29.00
C ILE A 582 -1.26 39.29 -28.86
N VAL A 583 -1.57 38.36 -27.97
CA VAL A 583 -0.75 37.17 -27.70
C VAL A 583 -1.25 35.99 -28.55
N GLU A 584 -2.57 35.77 -28.57
CA GLU A 584 -3.18 34.62 -29.23
C GLU A 584 -4.55 35.04 -29.83
N ILE A 585 -4.91 34.43 -30.94
CA ILE A 585 -6.23 34.60 -31.57
C ILE A 585 -6.82 33.20 -31.84
N TYR A 586 -8.04 32.97 -31.39
CA TYR A 586 -8.76 31.73 -31.57
C TYR A 586 -10.00 31.96 -32.46
N ASN A 587 -10.37 30.96 -33.26
CA ASN A 587 -11.67 30.96 -33.95
C ASN A 587 -12.81 30.67 -32.95
N ILE A 588 -14.07 30.75 -33.41
CA ILE A 588 -15.26 30.50 -32.58
C ILE A 588 -15.32 29.07 -31.98
N ASN A 589 -14.59 28.14 -32.57
CA ASN A 589 -14.49 26.75 -32.11
C ASN A 589 -13.32 26.53 -31.16
N GLY A 590 -12.66 27.58 -30.67
CA GLY A 590 -11.54 27.50 -29.73
C GLY A 590 -10.19 27.13 -30.36
N GLN A 591 -10.09 27.01 -31.69
CA GLN A 591 -8.83 26.67 -32.35
C GLN A 591 -7.94 27.89 -32.52
N LEU A 592 -6.66 27.77 -32.15
CA LEU A 592 -5.65 28.81 -32.34
C LEU A 592 -5.49 29.09 -33.83
N THR A 593 -5.58 30.38 -34.23
CA THR A 593 -5.32 30.77 -35.60
C THR A 593 -3.82 30.82 -35.92
N ASN A 594 -3.49 30.66 -37.19
CA ASN A 594 -2.11 30.71 -37.66
C ASN A 594 -1.51 32.14 -37.71
N THR A 595 -2.25 33.15 -37.23
CA THR A 595 -1.81 34.54 -37.20
C THR A 595 -2.18 35.20 -35.89
N SER A 596 -1.29 36.06 -35.38
CA SER A 596 -1.53 36.98 -34.25
C SER A 596 -1.94 38.37 -34.70
N ASN A 597 -2.16 38.61 -36.00
CA ASN A 597 -2.56 39.89 -36.54
C ASN A 597 -4.01 39.86 -36.98
N ILE A 598 -4.86 40.65 -36.33
CA ILE A 598 -6.28 40.77 -36.64
C ILE A 598 -6.53 41.06 -38.14
N ASN A 599 -5.63 41.82 -38.78
CA ASN A 599 -5.79 42.22 -40.18
C ASN A 599 -5.68 41.06 -41.17
N ASP A 600 -5.12 39.94 -40.79
CA ASP A 600 -4.91 38.75 -41.61
C ASP A 600 -6.05 37.71 -41.44
N LEU A 601 -7.04 37.98 -40.56
CA LEU A 601 -8.15 37.09 -40.31
C LEU A 601 -9.24 37.21 -41.42
N ASN A 602 -9.87 36.10 -41.75
CA ASN A 602 -11.07 36.09 -42.63
C ASN A 602 -12.29 36.71 -41.91
N GLN A 603 -13.38 36.96 -42.64
CA GLN A 603 -14.63 37.34 -41.98
C GLN A 603 -15.10 36.24 -41.05
N GLY A 604 -15.38 36.55 -39.79
CA GLY A 604 -15.79 35.60 -38.78
C GLY A 604 -15.73 36.18 -37.37
N VAL A 605 -16.06 35.33 -36.40
CA VAL A 605 -15.96 35.64 -34.97
C VAL A 605 -14.70 35.00 -34.42
N TYR A 606 -13.93 35.77 -33.68
CA TYR A 606 -12.66 35.36 -33.06
C TYR A 606 -12.57 35.77 -31.61
N ILE A 607 -11.82 35.02 -30.83
CA ILE A 607 -11.47 35.32 -29.45
C ILE A 607 -10.00 35.72 -29.44
N ILE A 608 -9.70 36.92 -28.93
CA ILE A 608 -8.34 37.44 -28.82
C ILE A 608 -7.93 37.43 -27.36
N LYS A 609 -6.77 36.86 -27.09
CA LYS A 609 -6.07 36.95 -25.83
C LYS A 609 -4.94 37.96 -25.99
N GLY A 610 -4.89 38.96 -25.14
CA GLY A 610 -3.90 40.01 -25.25
C GLY A 610 -3.65 40.74 -23.94
N VAL A 611 -2.67 41.66 -23.97
CA VAL A 611 -2.24 42.45 -22.82
C VAL A 611 -2.68 43.89 -23.02
N THR A 612 -3.31 44.50 -22.00
CA THR A 612 -3.70 45.92 -21.97
C THR A 612 -2.53 46.83 -21.70
N GLU A 613 -2.71 48.17 -21.81
CA GLU A 613 -1.67 49.15 -21.43
C GLU A 613 -1.26 49.03 -19.95
N SER A 614 -2.17 48.62 -19.09
CA SER A 614 -1.90 48.38 -17.66
C SER A 614 -1.11 47.06 -17.39
N GLY A 615 -0.83 46.27 -18.41
CA GLY A 615 -0.11 45.00 -18.30
C GLY A 615 -1.00 43.82 -17.89
N LYS A 616 -2.32 44.00 -17.82
CA LYS A 616 -3.28 42.93 -17.47
C LYS A 616 -3.57 42.07 -18.70
N MET A 617 -3.55 40.74 -18.53
CA MET A 617 -3.99 39.81 -19.53
C MET A 617 -5.51 39.83 -19.64
N VAL A 618 -6.04 40.01 -20.82
CA VAL A 618 -7.50 40.03 -21.08
C VAL A 618 -7.85 39.21 -22.33
N VAL A 619 -9.06 38.70 -22.35
CA VAL A 619 -9.63 37.98 -23.49
C VAL A 619 -10.78 38.79 -24.07
N ARG A 620 -10.82 38.95 -25.37
CA ARG A 620 -11.84 39.74 -26.10
C ARG A 620 -12.36 38.96 -27.30
N LYS A 621 -13.66 39.03 -27.53
CA LYS A 621 -14.28 38.58 -28.77
C LYS A 621 -14.23 39.73 -29.82
N ILE A 622 -13.84 39.40 -31.01
CA ILE A 622 -13.92 40.35 -32.14
C ILE A 622 -14.74 39.75 -33.26
N ILE A 623 -15.41 40.59 -34.06
CA ILE A 623 -16.07 40.24 -35.29
C ILE A 623 -15.33 40.92 -36.43
N ARG A 624 -14.91 40.17 -37.42
CA ARG A 624 -14.22 40.67 -38.58
C ARG A 624 -15.04 40.59 -39.84
#